data_df6d0479c491260a416bae365e425893
#
_entry.id   df6d0479c491260a416bae365e425893
#
_cell.length_a   1.000
_cell.length_b   1.000
_cell.length_c   1.000
_cell.angle_alpha   90.00
_cell.angle_beta   90.00
_cell.angle_gamma   90.00
#
_symmetry.space_group_name_H-M   'P 1'
#
loop_
_entity.id
_entity.type
_entity.pdbx_description
1 polymer ?
#
loop_
_entity_poly.entity_id
_entity_poly.type
_entity_poly.pdbx_seq_one_letter_code
_entity_poly.pdbx_strand_id
1 'polypeptide(L)'
;PEYLTSLGVNFTILEQDTYSVVKRVVPEGKTLCSLCSRLRRGALYTHATLEGFTKIALGHHRDDIAATFLMNLFFHAKLATMPPKLLSDDGKHVVIRPLAYCKESDIARYAQAREFPIIPCNLCGSQENLQRKQVGRLLADWERNAPGRVDQIVRALGDVRPSQLADRTLFDFHALGKRHDAPLPDTHAWLAGEPSDESRSALLPLPKMLPQADDGLGILMS
;
A
#
# COMPACT_ATOMS: atom_id res chain seq x y z
N PRO A 1 10.63 -20.20 13.56
CA PRO A 1 11.76 -20.83 12.85
C PRO A 1 11.41 -22.25 12.39
N GLU A 2 11.01 -23.15 13.30
CA GLU A 2 10.75 -24.57 13.04
C GLU A 2 9.81 -24.82 11.85
N TYR A 3 8.72 -24.09 11.75
CA TYR A 3 7.78 -24.20 10.64
C TYR A 3 8.42 -23.86 9.29
N LEU A 4 9.22 -22.79 9.19
CA LEU A 4 9.91 -22.42 7.95
C LEU A 4 10.99 -23.47 7.59
N THR A 5 11.69 -23.99 8.59
CA THR A 5 12.65 -25.08 8.41
C THR A 5 11.96 -26.34 7.87
N SER A 6 10.78 -26.70 8.40
CA SER A 6 10.02 -27.87 7.92
C SER A 6 9.54 -27.75 6.48
N LEU A 7 9.38 -26.51 5.98
CA LEU A 7 9.04 -26.23 4.58
C LEU A 7 10.26 -26.14 3.66
N GLY A 8 11.49 -26.25 4.18
CA GLY A 8 12.71 -26.06 3.41
C GLY A 8 12.91 -24.64 2.90
N VAL A 9 12.29 -23.64 3.52
CA VAL A 9 12.41 -22.24 3.14
C VAL A 9 13.66 -21.64 3.79
N ASN A 10 14.52 -21.03 2.98
CA ASN A 10 15.64 -20.26 3.50
C ASN A 10 15.11 -18.98 4.19
N PHE A 11 15.54 -18.76 5.42
CA PHE A 11 15.17 -17.55 6.17
C PHE A 11 16.34 -17.04 7.00
N THR A 12 16.35 -15.73 7.25
CA THR A 12 17.32 -15.06 8.12
C THR A 12 16.58 -14.39 9.27
N ILE A 13 17.05 -14.55 10.50
CA ILE A 13 16.54 -13.84 11.65
C ILE A 13 17.40 -12.59 11.85
N LEU A 14 16.76 -11.41 11.71
CA LEU A 14 17.39 -10.14 11.98
C LEU A 14 17.06 -9.71 13.41
N GLU A 15 18.04 -9.81 14.31
CA GLU A 15 17.90 -9.34 15.68
C GLU A 15 18.29 -7.87 15.77
N GLN A 16 17.34 -7.02 16.15
CA GLN A 16 17.57 -5.61 16.40
C GLN A 16 16.73 -5.12 17.59
N ASP A 17 17.36 -4.53 18.58
CA ASP A 17 16.67 -3.96 19.73
C ASP A 17 15.98 -2.64 19.36
N THR A 18 14.88 -2.75 18.64
CA THR A 18 14.04 -1.61 18.29
C THR A 18 13.20 -1.12 19.47
N TYR A 19 12.86 -2.00 20.41
CA TYR A 19 11.99 -1.68 21.54
C TYR A 19 12.64 -0.69 22.52
N SER A 20 13.88 -0.95 22.95
CA SER A 20 14.60 -0.06 23.85
C SER A 20 14.86 1.31 23.21
N VAL A 21 15.17 1.34 21.90
CA VAL A 21 15.31 2.60 21.15
C VAL A 21 13.99 3.40 21.16
N VAL A 22 12.88 2.73 20.85
CA VAL A 22 11.56 3.37 20.79
C VAL A 22 11.14 3.89 22.16
N LYS A 23 11.32 3.11 23.23
CA LYS A 23 11.02 3.54 24.61
C LYS A 23 11.84 4.76 25.06
N ARG A 24 13.10 4.83 24.65
CA ARG A 24 13.98 5.95 25.02
C ARG A 24 13.63 7.24 24.27
N VAL A 25 13.19 7.15 23.02
CA VAL A 25 13.01 8.31 22.12
C VAL A 25 11.58 8.86 22.14
N VAL A 26 10.58 7.99 22.33
CA VAL A 26 9.18 8.40 22.28
C VAL A 26 8.70 8.80 23.67
N PRO A 27 8.20 10.04 23.87
CA PRO A 27 7.67 10.49 25.15
C PRO A 27 6.51 9.60 25.64
N GLU A 28 6.37 9.51 26.95
CA GLU A 28 5.28 8.77 27.59
C GLU A 28 3.91 9.29 27.10
N GLY A 29 2.97 8.38 26.85
CA GLY A 29 1.64 8.71 26.30
C GLY A 29 1.58 8.91 24.79
N LYS A 30 2.69 8.88 24.06
CA LYS A 30 2.72 8.92 22.59
C LYS A 30 2.76 7.51 21.97
N THR A 31 2.31 7.40 20.71
CA THR A 31 2.28 6.11 20.00
C THR A 31 3.69 5.65 19.62
N LEU A 32 4.07 4.44 20.01
CA LEU A 32 5.36 3.83 19.68
C LEU A 32 5.43 3.29 18.26
N CYS A 33 4.27 3.02 17.64
CA CYS A 33 4.14 2.26 16.39
C CYS A 33 4.84 2.91 15.20
N SER A 34 4.78 4.22 15.07
CA SER A 34 5.36 4.96 13.95
C SER A 34 6.89 4.80 13.88
N LEU A 35 7.58 4.99 15.02
CA LEU A 35 9.04 4.84 15.09
C LEU A 35 9.44 3.36 14.97
N CYS A 36 8.74 2.47 15.67
CA CYS A 36 8.99 1.03 15.58
C CYS A 36 8.88 0.51 14.15
N SER A 37 7.81 0.86 13.44
CA SER A 37 7.61 0.50 12.03
C SER A 37 8.73 1.05 11.13
N ARG A 38 9.22 2.26 11.40
CA ARG A 38 10.30 2.89 10.64
C ARG A 38 11.63 2.17 10.87
N LEU A 39 11.96 1.82 12.11
CA LEU A 39 13.18 1.09 12.46
C LEU A 39 13.18 -0.32 11.84
N ARG A 40 12.07 -1.06 11.97
CA ARG A 40 11.91 -2.38 11.36
C ARG A 40 12.09 -2.32 9.84
N ARG A 41 11.47 -1.35 9.18
CA ARG A 41 11.64 -1.14 7.75
C ARG A 41 13.09 -0.84 7.40
N GLY A 42 13.76 0.05 8.15
CA GLY A 42 15.17 0.35 7.99
C GLY A 42 16.05 -0.91 8.04
N ALA A 43 15.83 -1.78 9.02
CA ALA A 43 16.55 -3.05 9.15
C ALA A 43 16.38 -3.94 7.91
N LEU A 44 15.13 -4.10 7.44
CA LEU A 44 14.83 -4.88 6.23
C LEU A 44 15.52 -4.32 4.98
N TYR A 45 15.46 -3.01 4.78
CA TYR A 45 16.09 -2.37 3.61
C TYR A 45 17.62 -2.47 3.67
N THR A 46 18.21 -2.29 4.85
CA THR A 46 19.67 -2.45 5.04
C THR A 46 20.08 -3.88 4.72
N HIS A 47 19.37 -4.87 5.26
CA HIS A 47 19.66 -6.27 4.96
C HIS A 47 19.50 -6.57 3.47
N ALA A 48 18.42 -6.14 2.84
CA ALA A 48 18.20 -6.32 1.41
C ALA A 48 19.33 -5.71 0.56
N THR A 49 19.85 -4.57 0.96
CA THR A 49 21.00 -3.94 0.28
C THR A 49 22.29 -4.75 0.46
N LEU A 50 22.56 -5.24 1.67
CA LEU A 50 23.77 -6.01 1.97
C LEU A 50 23.79 -7.36 1.24
N GLU A 51 22.64 -8.01 1.13
CA GLU A 51 22.48 -9.30 0.44
C GLU A 51 22.26 -9.16 -1.08
N GLY A 52 22.24 -7.93 -1.62
CA GLY A 52 22.07 -7.68 -3.05
C GLY A 52 20.65 -7.96 -3.57
N PHE A 53 19.62 -8.01 -2.72
CA PHE A 53 18.24 -8.19 -3.17
C PHE A 53 17.75 -6.95 -3.90
N THR A 54 17.14 -7.14 -5.05
CA THR A 54 16.56 -6.07 -5.86
C THR A 54 15.09 -5.79 -5.56
N LYS A 55 14.41 -6.74 -4.91
CA LYS A 55 12.96 -6.68 -4.61
C LYS A 55 12.69 -6.98 -3.15
N ILE A 56 11.70 -6.27 -2.59
CA ILE A 56 11.18 -6.49 -1.24
C ILE A 56 9.69 -6.80 -1.35
N ALA A 57 9.27 -8.00 -0.96
CA ALA A 57 7.87 -8.38 -0.93
C ALA A 57 7.29 -8.12 0.47
N LEU A 58 6.18 -7.39 0.55
CA LEU A 58 5.46 -7.09 1.79
C LEU A 58 4.07 -7.74 1.78
N GLY A 59 3.64 -8.27 2.91
CA GLY A 59 2.38 -8.98 3.08
C GLY A 59 1.12 -8.10 3.15
N HIS A 60 1.20 -6.81 2.80
CA HIS A 60 0.03 -5.93 2.80
C HIS A 60 -1.03 -6.41 1.82
N HIS A 61 -2.28 -6.40 2.26
CA HIS A 61 -3.43 -6.90 1.52
C HIS A 61 -4.44 -5.79 1.19
N ARG A 62 -5.54 -6.13 0.50
CA ARG A 62 -6.59 -5.20 0.05
C ARG A 62 -7.10 -4.29 1.18
N ASP A 63 -7.38 -4.86 2.35
CA ASP A 63 -7.97 -4.14 3.46
C ASP A 63 -6.97 -3.17 4.11
N ASP A 64 -5.67 -3.49 4.11
CA ASP A 64 -4.60 -2.56 4.50
C ASP A 64 -4.52 -1.35 3.56
N ILE A 65 -4.66 -1.58 2.26
CA ILE A 65 -4.65 -0.53 1.24
C ILE A 65 -5.84 0.41 1.44
N ALA A 66 -7.05 -0.14 1.64
CA ALA A 66 -8.25 0.65 1.93
C ALA A 66 -8.13 1.40 3.26
N ALA A 67 -7.66 0.75 4.32
CA ALA A 67 -7.46 1.39 5.61
C ALA A 67 -6.42 2.53 5.53
N THR A 68 -5.32 2.33 4.82
CA THR A 68 -4.28 3.36 4.65
C THR A 68 -4.82 4.54 3.84
N PHE A 69 -5.62 4.30 2.80
CA PHE A 69 -6.29 5.37 2.05
C PHE A 69 -7.19 6.20 2.95
N LEU A 70 -8.08 5.57 3.72
CA LEU A 70 -8.99 6.29 4.62
C LEU A 70 -8.25 7.02 5.75
N MET A 71 -7.16 6.45 6.27
CA MET A 71 -6.32 7.14 7.25
C MET A 71 -5.69 8.40 6.64
N ASN A 72 -5.17 8.33 5.42
CA ASN A 72 -4.60 9.48 4.73
C ASN A 72 -5.68 10.54 4.43
N LEU A 73 -6.86 10.11 3.99
CA LEU A 73 -7.99 10.98 3.70
C LEU A 73 -8.48 11.71 4.96
N PHE A 74 -8.72 11.00 6.06
CA PHE A 74 -9.37 11.57 7.25
C PHE A 74 -8.42 12.34 8.16
N PHE A 75 -7.16 11.91 8.24
CA PHE A 75 -6.23 12.45 9.25
C PHE A 75 -5.04 13.23 8.64
N HIS A 76 -4.78 13.08 7.33
CA HIS A 76 -3.61 13.70 6.70
C HIS A 76 -3.95 14.57 5.49
N ALA A 77 -5.23 14.71 5.11
CA ALA A 77 -5.69 15.45 3.93
C ALA A 77 -4.96 15.03 2.64
N LYS A 78 -4.78 13.71 2.43
CA LYS A 78 -4.04 13.17 1.29
C LYS A 78 -4.85 12.08 0.58
N LEU A 79 -4.93 12.17 -0.75
CA LEU A 79 -5.44 11.11 -1.62
C LEU A 79 -4.29 10.18 -2.00
N ALA A 80 -3.85 9.34 -1.07
CA ALA A 80 -2.72 8.43 -1.25
C ALA A 80 -2.93 7.13 -0.48
N THR A 81 -2.34 6.05 -0.99
CA THR A 81 -2.30 4.74 -0.33
C THR A 81 -1.02 4.00 -0.68
N MET A 82 -0.99 2.69 -0.45
CA MET A 82 0.10 1.79 -0.78
C MET A 82 -0.16 1.13 -2.15
N PRO A 83 0.53 1.49 -3.23
CA PRO A 83 0.35 0.82 -4.51
C PRO A 83 0.88 -0.63 -4.46
N PRO A 84 0.39 -1.53 -5.34
CA PRO A 84 0.88 -2.91 -5.41
C PRO A 84 2.38 -3.04 -5.68
N LYS A 85 2.95 -2.04 -6.36
CA LYS A 85 4.38 -1.98 -6.70
C LYS A 85 4.84 -0.52 -6.69
N LEU A 86 6.00 -0.27 -6.09
CA LEU A 86 6.66 1.04 -6.18
C LEU A 86 8.16 0.88 -6.01
N LEU A 87 8.91 1.88 -6.47
CA LEU A 87 10.33 2.01 -6.18
C LEU A 87 10.49 2.57 -4.76
N SER A 88 11.48 2.06 -4.01
CA SER A 88 11.82 2.62 -2.69
C SER A 88 12.30 4.07 -2.80
N ASP A 89 12.19 4.84 -1.72
CA ASP A 89 12.52 6.26 -1.70
C ASP A 89 14.00 6.52 -2.06
N ASP A 90 14.89 5.55 -1.76
CA ASP A 90 16.31 5.58 -2.12
C ASP A 90 16.62 5.03 -3.53
N GLY A 91 15.61 4.57 -4.26
CA GLY A 91 15.74 4.04 -5.61
C GLY A 91 16.39 2.67 -5.73
N LYS A 92 16.74 2.00 -4.62
CA LYS A 92 17.52 0.76 -4.64
C LYS A 92 16.69 -0.50 -4.81
N HIS A 93 15.47 -0.50 -4.32
CA HIS A 93 14.63 -1.69 -4.27
C HIS A 93 13.25 -1.47 -4.87
N VAL A 94 12.74 -2.48 -5.54
CA VAL A 94 11.34 -2.52 -5.96
C VAL A 94 10.52 -3.17 -4.85
N VAL A 95 9.67 -2.39 -4.20
CA VAL A 95 8.72 -2.91 -3.21
C VAL A 95 7.49 -3.46 -3.92
N ILE A 96 7.14 -4.70 -3.65
CA ILE A 96 5.94 -5.36 -4.20
C ILE A 96 5.00 -5.81 -3.07
N ARG A 97 3.71 -5.89 -3.36
CA ARG A 97 2.66 -6.37 -2.44
C ARG A 97 1.84 -7.45 -3.15
N PRO A 98 2.31 -8.70 -3.11
CA PRO A 98 1.65 -9.80 -3.85
C PRO A 98 0.20 -10.01 -3.44
N LEU A 99 -0.18 -9.69 -2.20
CA LEU A 99 -1.52 -9.84 -1.65
C LEU A 99 -2.40 -8.59 -1.80
N ALA A 100 -1.97 -7.57 -2.56
CA ALA A 100 -2.64 -6.27 -2.66
C ALA A 100 -4.14 -6.34 -3.03
N TYR A 101 -4.56 -7.38 -3.73
CA TYR A 101 -5.95 -7.59 -4.18
C TYR A 101 -6.68 -8.69 -3.40
N CYS A 102 -6.01 -9.36 -2.44
CA CYS A 102 -6.60 -10.40 -1.61
C CYS A 102 -7.36 -9.79 -0.43
N LYS A 103 -8.51 -10.34 -0.10
CA LYS A 103 -9.28 -9.97 1.10
C LYS A 103 -8.60 -10.52 2.35
N GLU A 104 -8.55 -9.73 3.43
CA GLU A 104 -8.03 -10.20 4.72
C GLU A 104 -8.74 -11.46 5.19
N SER A 105 -10.06 -11.54 5.03
CA SER A 105 -10.87 -12.71 5.40
C SER A 105 -10.47 -13.98 4.66
N ASP A 106 -10.09 -13.88 3.37
CA ASP A 106 -9.65 -15.03 2.59
C ASP A 106 -8.25 -15.48 2.99
N ILE A 107 -7.36 -14.52 3.28
CA ILE A 107 -6.02 -14.79 3.80
C ILE A 107 -6.12 -15.46 5.17
N ALA A 108 -6.95 -14.96 6.07
CA ALA A 108 -7.17 -15.53 7.41
C ALA A 108 -7.70 -16.96 7.33
N ARG A 109 -8.70 -17.21 6.47
CA ARG A 109 -9.26 -18.54 6.22
C ARG A 109 -8.20 -19.51 5.68
N TYR A 110 -7.38 -19.06 4.74
CA TYR A 110 -6.28 -19.86 4.20
C TYR A 110 -5.23 -20.18 5.26
N ALA A 111 -4.82 -19.16 6.04
CA ALA A 111 -3.85 -19.35 7.11
C ALA A 111 -4.33 -20.34 8.17
N GLN A 112 -5.62 -20.28 8.54
CA GLN A 112 -6.25 -21.23 9.46
C GLN A 112 -6.29 -22.65 8.88
N ALA A 113 -6.71 -22.80 7.60
CA ALA A 113 -6.77 -24.09 6.94
C ALA A 113 -5.38 -24.74 6.76
N ARG A 114 -4.32 -23.94 6.71
CA ARG A 114 -2.93 -24.36 6.60
C ARG A 114 -2.22 -24.44 7.96
N GLU A 115 -2.92 -24.18 9.04
CA GLU A 115 -2.40 -24.19 10.41
C GLU A 115 -1.11 -23.36 10.57
N PHE A 116 -1.07 -22.18 9.95
CA PHE A 116 0.10 -21.30 10.06
C PHE A 116 0.31 -20.88 11.52
N PRO A 117 1.54 -20.95 12.06
CA PRO A 117 1.85 -20.54 13.42
C PRO A 117 1.85 -19.00 13.52
N ILE A 118 0.65 -18.40 13.62
CA ILE A 118 0.50 -16.96 13.69
C ILE A 118 0.87 -16.48 15.09
N ILE A 119 1.84 -15.59 15.17
CA ILE A 119 2.24 -14.94 16.44
C ILE A 119 1.28 -13.78 16.71
N PRO A 120 0.54 -13.77 17.82
CA PRO A 120 -0.36 -12.68 18.15
C PRO A 120 0.43 -11.39 18.41
N CYS A 121 0.01 -10.28 17.78
CA CYS A 121 0.63 -8.97 17.96
C CYS A 121 0.10 -8.28 19.23
N ASN A 122 0.60 -8.72 20.41
CA ASN A 122 0.24 -8.16 21.72
C ASN A 122 1.44 -7.55 22.48
N LEU A 123 2.62 -7.53 21.86
CA LEU A 123 3.89 -7.20 22.52
C LEU A 123 4.04 -5.72 22.90
N CYS A 124 3.36 -4.79 22.24
CA CYS A 124 3.56 -3.36 22.45
C CYS A 124 2.36 -2.66 23.14
N GLY A 125 1.48 -3.39 23.81
CA GLY A 125 0.31 -2.80 24.46
C GLY A 125 -0.54 -2.06 23.44
N SER A 126 -1.33 -2.78 22.67
CA SER A 126 -2.14 -2.18 21.61
C SER A 126 -3.07 -1.12 22.20
N GLN A 127 -2.78 0.15 21.91
CA GLN A 127 -3.67 1.25 22.29
C GLN A 127 -5.00 1.04 21.55
N GLU A 128 -6.08 0.89 22.31
CA GLU A 128 -7.42 0.61 21.76
C GLU A 128 -7.94 1.69 20.80
N ASN A 129 -7.40 2.91 20.92
CA ASN A 129 -7.81 4.10 20.17
C ASN A 129 -6.91 4.43 18.97
N LEU A 130 -6.08 3.51 18.48
CA LEU A 130 -5.29 3.78 17.28
C LEU A 130 -6.20 4.03 16.07
N GLN A 131 -5.93 5.09 15.34
CA GLN A 131 -6.66 5.49 14.13
C GLN A 131 -6.88 4.31 13.16
N ARG A 132 -5.87 3.44 13.00
CA ARG A 132 -6.00 2.21 12.19
C ARG A 132 -7.10 1.28 12.68
N LYS A 133 -7.24 1.09 14.00
CA LYS A 133 -8.32 0.26 14.56
C LYS A 133 -9.70 0.88 14.33
N GLN A 134 -9.81 2.20 14.46
CA GLN A 134 -11.06 2.92 14.19
C GLN A 134 -11.47 2.77 12.72
N VAL A 135 -10.54 2.99 11.80
CA VAL A 135 -10.78 2.82 10.37
C VAL A 135 -11.08 1.36 10.04
N GLY A 136 -10.38 0.39 10.64
CA GLY A 136 -10.65 -1.03 10.46
C GLY A 136 -12.08 -1.42 10.88
N ARG A 137 -12.56 -0.92 12.04
CA ARG A 137 -13.95 -1.12 12.47
C ARG A 137 -14.95 -0.53 11.49
N LEU A 138 -14.70 0.69 11.01
CA LEU A 138 -15.54 1.35 10.00
C LEU A 138 -15.62 0.53 8.71
N LEU A 139 -14.50 0.04 8.21
CA LEU A 139 -14.46 -0.81 7.01
C LEU A 139 -15.20 -2.14 7.21
N ALA A 140 -15.04 -2.77 8.39
CA ALA A 140 -15.74 -4.00 8.73
C ALA A 140 -17.26 -3.78 8.83
N ASP A 141 -17.69 -2.66 9.40
CA ASP A 141 -19.11 -2.29 9.47
C ASP A 141 -19.68 -2.01 8.07
N TRP A 142 -18.93 -1.32 7.22
CA TRP A 142 -19.34 -1.08 5.84
C TRP A 142 -19.45 -2.37 5.04
N GLU A 143 -18.49 -3.28 5.16
CA GLU A 143 -18.53 -4.55 4.44
C GLU A 143 -19.69 -5.43 4.91
N ARG A 144 -20.04 -5.39 6.22
CA ARG A 144 -21.18 -6.12 6.80
C ARG A 144 -22.51 -5.58 6.29
N ASN A 145 -22.69 -4.25 6.28
CA ASN A 145 -23.95 -3.61 5.94
C ASN A 145 -24.15 -3.42 4.43
N ALA A 146 -23.06 -3.38 3.66
CA ALA A 146 -23.05 -3.23 2.22
C ALA A 146 -21.84 -3.97 1.62
N PRO A 147 -21.96 -5.30 1.43
CA PRO A 147 -20.88 -6.14 0.91
C PRO A 147 -20.32 -5.62 -0.41
N GLY A 148 -18.99 -5.67 -0.56
CA GLY A 148 -18.28 -5.16 -1.75
C GLY A 148 -17.93 -3.68 -1.69
N ARG A 149 -18.27 -2.95 -0.63
CA ARG A 149 -17.94 -1.52 -0.51
C ARG A 149 -16.42 -1.28 -0.41
N VAL A 150 -15.70 -2.15 0.28
CA VAL A 150 -14.23 -2.08 0.34
C VAL A 150 -13.61 -2.32 -1.03
N ASP A 151 -14.19 -3.23 -1.84
CA ASP A 151 -13.75 -3.44 -3.22
C ASP A 151 -13.95 -2.19 -4.09
N GLN A 152 -15.06 -1.46 -3.90
CA GLN A 152 -15.31 -0.19 -4.62
C GLN A 152 -14.28 0.88 -4.25
N ILE A 153 -13.91 1.01 -2.98
CA ILE A 153 -12.86 1.94 -2.54
C ILE A 153 -11.55 1.63 -3.27
N VAL A 154 -11.13 0.36 -3.29
CA VAL A 154 -9.86 -0.04 -3.91
C VAL A 154 -9.90 0.12 -5.43
N ARG A 155 -11.03 -0.17 -6.07
CA ARG A 155 -11.22 0.08 -7.51
C ARG A 155 -11.12 1.56 -7.86
N ALA A 156 -11.73 2.44 -7.06
CA ALA A 156 -11.68 3.89 -7.25
C ALA A 156 -10.26 4.44 -7.21
N LEU A 157 -9.34 3.80 -6.47
CA LEU A 157 -7.92 4.17 -6.44
C LEU A 157 -7.20 3.91 -7.78
N GLY A 158 -7.74 3.04 -8.62
CA GLY A 158 -7.25 2.75 -9.97
C GLY A 158 -8.00 3.50 -11.09
N ASP A 159 -9.04 4.29 -10.74
CA ASP A 159 -9.82 5.07 -11.72
C ASP A 159 -9.88 6.55 -11.26
N VAL A 160 -8.74 7.20 -11.31
CA VAL A 160 -8.60 8.61 -10.92
C VAL A 160 -8.96 9.51 -12.09
N ARG A 161 -9.79 10.52 -11.84
CA ARG A 161 -10.18 11.56 -12.82
C ARG A 161 -9.51 12.90 -12.46
N PRO A 162 -8.32 13.19 -13.01
CA PRO A 162 -7.57 14.40 -12.65
C PRO A 162 -8.36 15.70 -12.79
N SER A 163 -9.15 15.84 -13.86
CA SER A 163 -10.00 17.01 -14.11
C SER A 163 -11.14 17.22 -13.10
N GLN A 164 -11.43 16.20 -12.28
CA GLN A 164 -12.46 16.25 -11.23
C GLN A 164 -11.87 16.39 -9.83
N LEU A 165 -10.54 16.59 -9.73
CA LEU A 165 -9.83 16.83 -8.49
C LEU A 165 -9.39 18.29 -8.40
N ALA A 166 -9.20 18.79 -7.16
CA ALA A 166 -8.78 20.16 -6.91
C ALA A 166 -7.25 20.35 -6.92
N ASP A 167 -6.48 19.33 -7.33
CA ASP A 167 -5.03 19.41 -7.44
C ASP A 167 -4.62 20.06 -8.75
N ARG A 168 -4.08 21.28 -8.68
CA ARG A 168 -3.65 22.07 -9.82
C ARG A 168 -2.46 21.48 -10.57
N THR A 169 -1.69 20.62 -9.95
CA THR A 169 -0.55 19.92 -10.60
C THR A 169 -1.04 18.80 -11.50
N LEU A 170 -2.20 18.23 -11.20
CA LEU A 170 -2.85 17.21 -12.01
C LEU A 170 -3.74 17.79 -13.10
N PHE A 171 -4.42 18.91 -12.79
CA PHE A 171 -5.29 19.59 -13.74
C PHE A 171 -5.37 21.10 -13.43
N ASP A 172 -4.91 21.94 -14.35
CA ASP A 172 -4.92 23.40 -14.16
C ASP A 172 -6.28 24.02 -14.50
N PHE A 173 -7.25 23.88 -13.59
CA PHE A 173 -8.57 24.47 -13.72
C PHE A 173 -8.58 26.01 -13.67
N HIS A 174 -7.50 26.67 -13.21
CA HIS A 174 -7.35 28.12 -13.27
C HIS A 174 -6.99 28.65 -14.67
N ALA A 175 -6.45 27.80 -15.53
CA ALA A 175 -6.18 28.14 -16.91
C ALA A 175 -7.45 28.10 -17.80
N LEU A 176 -8.53 27.49 -17.31
CA LEU A 176 -9.82 27.49 -18.00
C LEU A 176 -10.35 28.93 -18.12
N GLY A 177 -10.77 29.31 -19.29
CA GLY A 177 -11.25 30.68 -19.57
C GLY A 177 -10.19 31.66 -20.05
N LYS A 178 -8.90 31.31 -20.00
CA LYS A 178 -7.83 32.12 -20.65
C LYS A 178 -7.65 31.78 -22.13
N ARG A 179 -8.28 30.73 -22.61
CA ARG A 179 -8.29 30.28 -24.01
C ARG A 179 -9.70 30.42 -24.57
N HIS A 180 -10.06 31.62 -24.96
CA HIS A 180 -11.35 31.90 -25.65
C HIS A 180 -11.43 31.26 -27.05
N ASP A 181 -10.31 30.80 -27.61
CA ASP A 181 -10.23 30.33 -29.02
C ASP A 181 -9.90 28.83 -29.19
N ALA A 182 -9.75 28.07 -28.11
CA ALA A 182 -9.56 26.62 -28.22
C ALA A 182 -10.92 25.91 -28.10
N PRO A 183 -11.29 25.00 -29.04
CA PRO A 183 -12.48 24.20 -28.89
C PRO A 183 -12.37 23.42 -27.56
N LEU A 184 -13.44 23.50 -26.76
CA LEU A 184 -13.55 22.70 -25.53
C LEU A 184 -13.37 21.22 -25.92
N PRO A 185 -12.56 20.43 -25.19
CA PRO A 185 -12.54 18.99 -25.42
C PRO A 185 -13.98 18.49 -25.31
N ASP A 186 -14.37 17.67 -26.26
CA ASP A 186 -15.73 17.15 -26.35
C ASP A 186 -16.09 16.40 -25.04
N THR A 187 -16.78 17.14 -24.16
CA THR A 187 -17.22 16.62 -22.86
C THR A 187 -18.32 15.58 -23.00
N HIS A 188 -18.84 15.37 -24.20
CA HIS A 188 -19.88 14.37 -24.48
C HIS A 188 -19.31 13.00 -24.88
N ALA A 189 -18.03 12.90 -25.28
CA ALA A 189 -17.43 11.65 -25.72
C ALA A 189 -17.45 10.55 -24.66
N TRP A 190 -17.42 10.91 -23.39
CA TRP A 190 -17.46 9.92 -22.31
C TRP A 190 -18.86 9.61 -21.76
N LEU A 191 -19.88 10.38 -22.14
CA LEU A 191 -21.28 9.99 -21.95
C LEU A 191 -21.72 8.90 -22.94
N ALA A 192 -20.99 8.73 -24.05
CA ALA A 192 -21.27 7.75 -25.08
C ALA A 192 -20.65 6.35 -24.83
N GLY A 193 -19.87 6.17 -23.75
CA GLY A 193 -19.43 4.83 -23.29
C GLY A 193 -18.26 4.20 -24.04
N GLU A 194 -17.68 4.86 -25.05
CA GLU A 194 -16.50 4.35 -25.74
C GLU A 194 -15.30 5.29 -25.56
N PRO A 195 -14.18 4.84 -24.93
CA PRO A 195 -12.95 5.62 -24.91
C PRO A 195 -12.38 5.66 -26.33
N SER A 196 -12.24 6.87 -26.93
CA SER A 196 -11.53 7.01 -28.19
C SER A 196 -10.06 6.58 -28.02
N ASP A 197 -9.48 5.99 -29.06
CA ASP A 197 -8.12 5.46 -29.07
C ASP A 197 -7.04 6.55 -28.77
N GLU A 198 -7.36 7.82 -29.00
CA GLU A 198 -6.50 8.95 -28.72
C GLU A 198 -6.38 9.29 -27.22
N SER A 199 -7.40 9.01 -26.41
CA SER A 199 -7.31 9.20 -24.95
C SER A 199 -6.44 8.16 -24.26
N ARG A 200 -6.16 7.01 -24.90
CA ARG A 200 -5.19 6.01 -24.46
C ARG A 200 -3.74 6.44 -24.69
N SER A 201 -3.48 7.29 -25.68
CA SER A 201 -2.13 7.77 -26.00
C SER A 201 -1.61 8.86 -25.07
N ALA A 202 -2.49 9.53 -24.35
CA ALA A 202 -2.12 10.57 -23.36
C ALA A 202 -1.79 10.00 -21.97
N LEU A 203 -1.99 8.71 -21.73
CA LEU A 203 -1.45 8.05 -20.57
C LEU A 203 0.07 7.95 -20.74
N LEU A 204 0.80 8.50 -19.78
CA LEU A 204 2.27 8.44 -19.71
C LEU A 204 2.72 7.03 -20.12
N PRO A 205 3.71 6.91 -21.02
CA PRO A 205 4.18 5.63 -21.48
C PRO A 205 4.61 4.78 -20.27
N LEU A 206 4.01 3.60 -20.14
CA LEU A 206 4.46 2.61 -19.16
C LEU A 206 5.97 2.41 -19.39
N PRO A 207 6.79 2.44 -18.32
CA PRO A 207 8.21 2.18 -18.48
C PRO A 207 8.38 0.84 -19.18
N LYS A 208 9.18 0.82 -20.27
CA LYS A 208 9.50 -0.40 -21.02
C LYS A 208 9.93 -1.49 -20.05
N MET A 209 9.28 -2.63 -20.10
CA MET A 209 9.70 -3.82 -19.36
C MET A 209 11.17 -4.12 -19.74
N LEU A 210 12.05 -4.03 -18.76
CA LEU A 210 13.41 -4.54 -18.88
C LEU A 210 13.34 -6.08 -19.03
N PRO A 211 14.29 -6.69 -19.77
CA PRO A 211 14.30 -8.12 -19.97
C PRO A 211 14.41 -8.86 -18.62
N GLN A 212 13.75 -10.02 -18.56
CA GLN A 212 13.80 -10.93 -17.43
C GLN A 212 15.24 -11.40 -17.21
N ALA A 213 15.87 -10.88 -16.14
CA ALA A 213 17.01 -11.55 -15.55
C ALA A 213 16.49 -12.55 -14.53
N ASP A 214 17.10 -13.72 -14.44
CA ASP A 214 16.88 -14.75 -13.40
C ASP A 214 17.34 -14.19 -12.05
N ASP A 215 16.51 -13.39 -11.42
CA ASP A 215 16.82 -12.75 -10.15
C ASP A 215 16.22 -13.57 -9.01
N GLY A 216 17.07 -14.07 -8.13
CA GLY A 216 16.69 -14.75 -6.91
C GLY A 216 15.66 -13.92 -6.12
N LEU A 217 14.48 -14.47 -5.92
CA LEU A 217 13.38 -13.85 -5.17
C LEU A 217 13.60 -14.10 -3.68
N GLY A 218 14.14 -13.13 -2.95
CA GLY A 218 14.15 -13.14 -1.49
C GLY A 218 12.79 -12.66 -0.95
N ILE A 219 12.08 -13.52 -0.20
CA ILE A 219 10.84 -13.15 0.47
C ILE A 219 11.17 -12.71 1.90
N LEU A 220 10.98 -11.42 2.18
CA LEU A 220 11.10 -10.86 3.53
C LEU A 220 9.70 -10.66 4.11
N MET A 221 9.38 -11.40 5.19
CA MET A 221 8.13 -11.19 5.95
C MET A 221 8.36 -10.17 7.06
N SER A 222 7.57 -9.13 7.08
CA SER A 222 7.57 -8.10 8.14
C SER A 222 6.45 -8.34 9.14
#